data_897cc2ae95dcb4a8215c6b4d2494bafc
#
_entry.id   897cc2ae95dcb4a8215c6b4d2494bafc
#
_cell.length_a   1.000
_cell.length_b   1.000
_cell.length_c   1.000
_cell.angle_alpha   90.00
_cell.angle_beta   90.00
_cell.angle_gamma   90.00
#
_symmetry.space_group_name_H-M   'P 1'
#
loop_
_entity.id
_entity.type
_entity.pdbx_description
1 polymer ?
#
loop_
_entity_poly.entity_id
_entity_poly.type
_entity_poly.pdbx_seq_one_letter_code
_entity_poly.pdbx_strand_id
1 'polypeptide(L)'
;MNILLINPKTPDTYWSFKHALRFIAKKALNPPLGLITVASMLPEDWQKKLVDLNVAGLHDRDLHWADYVFISAMSVQQDSVREIIERCKKNHKKMVAGGPLFTGEPENFTDIDHLVLNEAEITFPQFLSDLGHNRAKKIYCTEKHPALDSSPVPDYSLIDHSKYAQLSIQYSRGCPFNCEFCEITALLGRKVRTKSTGQILMELENIYRTGYRGNVFFVDDNFIGNKKKLKSELLPAIISWNTSQGMPFDFTTEASINLSDDPELMDMMTRAGFVKVFVGIESPDE
;
A
#
# COMPACT_ATOMS: atom_id res chain seq x y z
N MET A 1 4.18 -23.30 -5.33
CA MET A 1 5.37 -22.44 -5.27
C MET A 1 5.49 -21.72 -3.94
N ASN A 2 6.73 -21.44 -3.51
CA ASN A 2 7.04 -20.68 -2.29
C ASN A 2 7.43 -19.25 -2.67
N ILE A 3 6.66 -18.26 -2.27
CA ILE A 3 6.87 -16.85 -2.61
C ILE A 3 7.28 -16.09 -1.35
N LEU A 4 8.48 -15.50 -1.40
CA LEU A 4 8.96 -14.59 -0.37
C LEU A 4 8.72 -13.15 -0.81
N LEU A 5 7.82 -12.46 -0.11
CA LEU A 5 7.55 -11.05 -0.31
C LEU A 5 8.47 -10.24 0.63
N ILE A 6 9.23 -9.29 0.09
CA ILE A 6 10.14 -8.46 0.88
C ILE A 6 9.75 -7.00 0.76
N ASN A 7 9.46 -6.38 1.92
CA ASN A 7 9.38 -4.93 2.04
C ASN A 7 10.75 -4.39 2.45
N PRO A 8 11.43 -3.60 1.59
CA PRO A 8 12.73 -3.04 1.91
C PRO A 8 12.69 -2.08 3.11
N LYS A 9 13.83 -1.91 3.74
CA LYS A 9 13.95 -1.00 4.88
C LYS A 9 13.80 0.45 4.42
N THR A 10 12.99 1.21 5.12
CA THR A 10 12.89 2.66 4.98
C THR A 10 14.05 3.32 5.73
N PRO A 11 14.72 4.32 5.16
CA PRO A 11 15.79 5.04 5.83
C PRO A 11 15.27 5.77 7.08
N ASP A 12 16.17 5.99 8.03
CA ASP A 12 15.87 6.73 9.26
C ASP A 12 15.71 8.23 8.91
N THR A 13 14.49 8.68 8.78
CA THR A 13 14.13 10.08 8.53
C THR A 13 13.15 10.56 9.59
N TYR A 14 12.81 11.85 9.57
CA TYR A 14 11.75 12.40 10.41
C TYR A 14 10.43 11.61 10.23
N TRP A 15 10.08 11.26 9.01
CA TRP A 15 8.85 10.55 8.63
C TRP A 15 8.87 9.06 8.99
N SER A 16 10.02 8.48 9.33
CA SER A 16 10.09 7.09 9.81
C SER A 16 9.53 6.92 11.21
N PHE A 17 9.39 8.03 11.97
CA PHE A 17 8.93 8.05 13.37
C PHE A 17 9.68 7.06 14.29
N LYS A 18 10.83 6.54 13.88
CA LYS A 18 11.56 5.45 14.53
C LYS A 18 11.77 5.69 16.04
N HIS A 19 12.06 6.92 16.42
CA HIS A 19 12.30 7.25 17.83
C HIS A 19 10.99 7.29 18.62
N ALA A 20 9.91 7.85 18.05
CA ALA A 20 8.61 7.92 18.67
C ALA A 20 7.95 6.54 18.82
N LEU A 21 8.11 5.66 17.83
CA LEU A 21 7.53 4.31 17.85
C LEU A 21 8.01 3.45 19.04
N ARG A 22 9.22 3.71 19.55
CA ARG A 22 9.74 2.99 20.73
C ARG A 22 8.92 3.24 21.99
N PHE A 23 8.34 4.43 22.15
CA PHE A 23 7.53 4.77 23.32
C PHE A 23 6.18 4.01 23.35
N ILE A 24 5.71 3.55 22.21
CA ILE A 24 4.47 2.77 22.08
C ILE A 24 4.75 1.29 21.75
N ALA A 25 6.01 0.84 21.93
CA ALA A 25 6.46 -0.53 21.66
C ALA A 25 6.16 -1.03 20.22
N LYS A 26 6.23 -0.13 19.24
CA LYS A 26 6.03 -0.44 17.82
C LYS A 26 7.36 -0.36 17.06
N LYS A 27 7.45 -1.06 15.92
CA LYS A 27 8.65 -1.12 15.09
C LYS A 27 8.52 -0.33 13.78
N ALA A 28 7.33 -0.28 13.21
CA ALA A 28 7.03 0.48 12.00
C ALA A 28 5.69 1.22 12.14
N LEU A 29 5.51 2.27 11.34
CA LEU A 29 4.27 3.04 11.32
C LEU A 29 3.15 2.22 10.64
N ASN A 30 3.37 1.81 9.39
CA ASN A 30 2.41 1.13 8.54
C ASN A 30 2.96 -0.20 8.02
N PRO A 31 2.09 -1.21 7.78
CA PRO A 31 2.45 -2.39 7.02
C PRO A 31 2.58 -2.07 5.52
N PRO A 32 3.26 -2.93 4.73
CA PRO A 32 3.44 -2.74 3.29
C PRO A 32 2.16 -3.10 2.53
N LEU A 33 1.18 -2.19 2.48
CA LEU A 33 -0.15 -2.41 1.90
C LEU A 33 -0.07 -2.96 0.47
N GLY A 34 0.78 -2.40 -0.39
CA GLY A 34 0.93 -2.86 -1.78
C GLY A 34 1.37 -4.32 -1.88
N LEU A 35 2.31 -4.77 -1.02
CA LEU A 35 2.77 -6.17 -1.03
C LEU A 35 1.68 -7.14 -0.55
N ILE A 36 0.94 -6.80 0.51
CA ILE A 36 -0.14 -7.68 0.98
C ILE A 36 -1.35 -7.66 0.05
N THR A 37 -1.53 -6.60 -0.76
CA THR A 37 -2.51 -6.58 -1.86
C THR A 37 -2.07 -7.50 -3.00
N VAL A 38 -0.82 -7.41 -3.44
CA VAL A 38 -0.27 -8.32 -4.46
C VAL A 38 -0.29 -9.78 -3.99
N ALA A 39 -0.05 -10.02 -2.70
CA ALA A 39 -0.14 -11.37 -2.13
C ALA A 39 -1.53 -11.98 -2.27
N SER A 40 -2.60 -11.18 -2.20
CA SER A 40 -3.98 -11.63 -2.42
C SER A 40 -4.27 -11.98 -3.89
N MET A 41 -3.45 -11.51 -4.83
CA MET A 41 -3.57 -11.83 -6.26
C MET A 41 -2.85 -13.13 -6.64
N LEU A 42 -2.02 -13.68 -5.77
CA LEU A 42 -1.31 -14.94 -5.99
C LEU A 42 -2.26 -16.15 -5.90
N PRO A 43 -2.01 -17.23 -6.66
CA PRO A 43 -2.76 -18.47 -6.53
C PRO A 43 -2.84 -18.97 -5.07
N GLU A 44 -3.99 -19.49 -4.68
CA GLU A 44 -4.25 -19.94 -3.30
C GLU A 44 -3.34 -21.10 -2.86
N ASP A 45 -2.95 -21.95 -3.79
CA ASP A 45 -2.04 -23.10 -3.56
C ASP A 45 -0.58 -22.69 -3.35
N TRP A 46 -0.21 -21.41 -3.59
CA TRP A 46 1.14 -20.94 -3.36
C TRP A 46 1.35 -20.56 -1.90
N GLN A 47 2.49 -21.01 -1.35
CA GLN A 47 2.89 -20.63 0.00
C GLN A 47 3.50 -19.24 -0.01
N LYS A 48 3.03 -18.38 0.89
CA LYS A 48 3.42 -16.97 0.96
C LYS A 48 4.08 -16.67 2.29
N LYS A 49 5.17 -15.92 2.25
CA LYS A 49 5.85 -15.41 3.45
C LYS A 49 6.21 -13.95 3.23
N LEU A 50 5.84 -13.08 4.15
CA LEU A 50 6.23 -11.68 4.14
C LEU A 50 7.39 -11.45 5.12
N VAL A 51 8.42 -10.76 4.65
CA VAL A 51 9.50 -10.19 5.49
C VAL A 51 9.51 -8.68 5.27
N ASP A 52 9.09 -7.95 6.28
CA ASP A 52 9.20 -6.50 6.31
C ASP A 52 10.47 -6.12 7.08
N LEU A 53 11.47 -5.54 6.38
CA LEU A 53 12.78 -5.17 6.96
C LEU A 53 12.69 -4.02 7.97
N ASN A 54 11.53 -3.37 8.08
CA ASN A 54 11.29 -2.36 9.12
C ASN A 54 10.93 -2.99 10.47
N VAL A 55 10.49 -4.26 10.48
CA VAL A 55 10.06 -4.96 11.70
C VAL A 55 10.84 -6.22 12.01
N ALA A 56 11.45 -6.87 11.00
CA ALA A 56 12.19 -8.12 11.12
C ALA A 56 13.41 -8.15 10.19
N GLY A 57 14.40 -8.98 10.50
CA GLY A 57 15.54 -9.23 9.61
C GLY A 57 15.22 -10.26 8.53
N LEU A 58 15.83 -10.14 7.36
CA LEU A 58 15.87 -11.18 6.34
C LEU A 58 16.94 -12.21 6.71
N HIS A 59 16.60 -13.48 6.75
CA HIS A 59 17.53 -14.57 7.02
C HIS A 59 17.78 -15.41 5.76
N ASP A 60 18.93 -16.06 5.65
CA ASP A 60 19.25 -16.89 4.49
C ASP A 60 18.31 -18.10 4.36
N ARG A 61 17.79 -18.62 5.47
CA ARG A 61 16.75 -19.65 5.47
C ARG A 61 15.47 -19.20 4.74
N ASP A 62 15.15 -17.91 4.76
CA ASP A 62 13.98 -17.34 4.09
C ASP A 62 14.21 -17.34 2.56
N LEU A 63 15.42 -16.97 2.14
CA LEU A 63 15.82 -17.05 0.76
C LEU A 63 15.88 -18.52 0.26
N HIS A 64 16.49 -19.43 1.03
CA HIS A 64 16.55 -20.85 0.65
C HIS A 64 15.17 -21.48 0.47
N TRP A 65 14.19 -21.10 1.31
CA TRP A 65 12.81 -21.59 1.22
C TRP A 65 12.09 -21.10 -0.05
N ALA A 66 12.41 -19.91 -0.54
CA ALA A 66 11.69 -19.27 -1.64
C ALA A 66 12.06 -19.84 -3.02
N ASP A 67 11.06 -20.04 -3.88
CA ASP A 67 11.23 -20.24 -5.31
C ASP A 67 11.42 -18.90 -6.03
N TYR A 68 10.64 -17.89 -5.63
CA TYR A 68 10.70 -16.51 -6.10
C TYR A 68 10.73 -15.51 -4.95
N VAL A 69 11.46 -14.42 -5.14
CA VAL A 69 11.48 -13.27 -4.24
C VAL A 69 10.76 -12.11 -4.90
N PHE A 70 9.71 -11.61 -4.25
CA PHE A 70 8.93 -10.46 -4.72
C PHE A 70 9.29 -9.22 -3.90
N ILE A 71 9.60 -8.12 -4.56
CA ILE A 71 10.06 -6.88 -3.93
C ILE A 71 9.15 -5.75 -4.39
N SER A 72 8.61 -4.97 -3.47
CA SER A 72 7.95 -3.71 -3.79
C SER A 72 8.60 -2.58 -3.00
N ALA A 73 8.92 -1.48 -3.66
CA ALA A 73 9.68 -0.40 -3.05
C ALA A 73 9.25 0.99 -3.53
N MET A 74 9.43 1.95 -2.62
CA MET A 74 9.43 3.39 -2.90
C MET A 74 10.86 3.87 -3.19
N SER A 75 11.03 5.02 -3.86
CA SER A 75 12.34 5.56 -4.22
C SER A 75 13.29 5.72 -3.03
N VAL A 76 12.76 6.11 -1.87
CA VAL A 76 13.54 6.26 -0.61
C VAL A 76 14.14 4.94 -0.09
N GLN A 77 13.70 3.78 -0.58
CA GLN A 77 14.17 2.46 -0.15
C GLN A 77 15.25 1.87 -1.06
N GLN A 78 15.75 2.63 -2.04
CA GLN A 78 16.67 2.16 -3.09
C GLN A 78 17.91 1.45 -2.54
N ASP A 79 18.55 1.97 -1.50
CA ASP A 79 19.76 1.34 -0.93
C ASP A 79 19.44 -0.04 -0.35
N SER A 80 18.35 -0.16 0.38
CA SER A 80 17.90 -1.46 0.91
C SER A 80 17.53 -2.44 -0.22
N VAL A 81 16.96 -1.96 -1.32
CA VAL A 81 16.68 -2.79 -2.52
C VAL A 81 17.96 -3.35 -3.10
N ARG A 82 19.02 -2.54 -3.23
CA ARG A 82 20.33 -3.01 -3.75
C ARG A 82 20.90 -4.13 -2.88
N GLU A 83 20.86 -3.99 -1.56
CA GLU A 83 21.30 -5.04 -0.62
C GLU A 83 20.49 -6.34 -0.79
N ILE A 84 19.17 -6.25 -0.97
CA ILE A 84 18.30 -7.41 -1.21
C ILE A 84 18.67 -8.09 -2.53
N ILE A 85 18.86 -7.33 -3.61
CA ILE A 85 19.24 -7.85 -4.92
C ILE A 85 20.55 -8.65 -4.82
N GLU A 86 21.59 -8.07 -4.19
CA GLU A 86 22.87 -8.76 -4.01
C GLU A 86 22.74 -10.06 -3.20
N ARG A 87 21.91 -10.06 -2.16
CA ARG A 87 21.63 -11.28 -1.40
C ARG A 87 20.89 -12.33 -2.24
N CYS A 88 19.91 -11.92 -3.03
CA CYS A 88 19.17 -12.80 -3.93
C CYS A 88 20.10 -13.41 -4.99
N LYS A 89 20.96 -12.61 -5.61
CA LYS A 89 21.97 -13.07 -6.59
C LYS A 89 22.91 -14.11 -5.97
N LYS A 90 23.45 -13.82 -4.79
CA LYS A 90 24.32 -14.74 -4.05
C LYS A 90 23.66 -16.09 -3.75
N ASN A 91 22.34 -16.08 -3.54
CA ASN A 91 21.53 -17.28 -3.26
C ASN A 91 20.84 -17.84 -4.52
N HIS A 92 21.18 -17.36 -5.72
CA HIS A 92 20.61 -17.79 -7.01
C HIS A 92 19.08 -17.75 -7.05
N LYS A 93 18.47 -16.69 -6.45
CA LYS A 93 17.02 -16.53 -6.40
C LYS A 93 16.51 -15.70 -7.55
N LYS A 94 15.41 -16.14 -8.14
CA LYS A 94 14.67 -15.37 -9.14
C LYS A 94 13.90 -14.24 -8.44
N MET A 95 13.95 -13.06 -9.03
CA MET A 95 13.37 -11.85 -8.48
C MET A 95 12.28 -11.28 -9.37
N VAL A 96 11.19 -10.87 -8.72
CA VAL A 96 10.09 -10.11 -9.32
C VAL A 96 9.96 -8.79 -8.56
N ALA A 97 9.95 -7.67 -9.26
CA ALA A 97 9.85 -6.38 -8.59
C ALA A 97 8.80 -5.46 -9.22
N GLY A 98 8.19 -4.63 -8.37
CA GLY A 98 7.20 -3.63 -8.74
C GLY A 98 7.11 -2.49 -7.71
N GLY A 99 6.16 -1.60 -7.93
CA GLY A 99 5.99 -0.41 -7.11
C GLY A 99 6.67 0.84 -7.67
N PRO A 100 6.56 1.99 -6.98
CA PRO A 100 6.96 3.29 -7.49
C PRO A 100 8.42 3.38 -7.94
N LEU A 101 9.37 2.86 -7.13
CA LEU A 101 10.80 2.87 -7.48
C LEU A 101 11.08 2.23 -8.85
N PHE A 102 10.56 1.03 -9.05
CA PHE A 102 10.83 0.27 -10.29
C PHE A 102 10.04 0.81 -11.48
N THR A 103 8.88 1.43 -11.24
CA THR A 103 8.09 2.09 -12.28
C THR A 103 8.77 3.38 -12.75
N GLY A 104 9.40 4.12 -11.84
CA GLY A 104 10.07 5.38 -12.16
C GLY A 104 11.42 5.21 -12.86
N GLU A 105 12.17 4.16 -12.50
CA GLU A 105 13.56 3.97 -12.94
C GLU A 105 13.85 2.51 -13.34
N PRO A 106 13.08 1.89 -14.24
CA PRO A 106 13.21 0.46 -14.55
C PRO A 106 14.57 0.08 -15.15
N GLU A 107 15.23 0.99 -15.84
CA GLU A 107 16.55 0.81 -16.45
C GLU A 107 17.66 0.57 -15.41
N ASN A 108 17.49 1.04 -14.18
CA ASN A 108 18.46 0.87 -13.09
C ASN A 108 18.43 -0.54 -12.47
N PHE A 109 17.47 -1.40 -12.89
CA PHE A 109 17.21 -2.71 -12.26
C PHE A 109 17.31 -3.88 -13.25
N THR A 110 18.35 -3.86 -14.08
CA THR A 110 18.60 -4.90 -15.12
C THR A 110 18.87 -6.29 -14.54
N ASP A 111 19.28 -6.38 -13.28
CA ASP A 111 19.58 -7.65 -12.59
C ASP A 111 18.34 -8.40 -12.08
N ILE A 112 17.16 -7.75 -12.05
CA ILE A 112 15.90 -8.37 -11.63
C ILE A 112 15.33 -9.18 -12.79
N ASP A 113 14.85 -10.40 -12.54
CA ASP A 113 14.35 -11.30 -13.60
C ASP A 113 13.08 -10.75 -14.26
N HIS A 114 12.14 -10.23 -13.48
CA HIS A 114 10.86 -9.72 -13.96
C HIS A 114 10.48 -8.42 -13.27
N LEU A 115 10.20 -7.38 -14.07
CA LEU A 115 9.65 -6.10 -13.60
C LEU A 115 8.17 -6.05 -13.93
N VAL A 116 7.33 -5.88 -12.89
CA VAL A 116 5.87 -5.73 -13.01
C VAL A 116 5.54 -4.31 -12.58
N LEU A 117 5.46 -3.43 -13.56
CA LEU A 117 5.41 -1.99 -13.40
C LEU A 117 3.97 -1.45 -13.40
N ASN A 118 3.81 -0.22 -12.92
CA ASN A 118 2.54 0.47 -12.79
C ASN A 118 1.59 -0.23 -11.80
N GLU A 119 0.28 -0.15 -12.03
CA GLU A 119 -0.70 -0.73 -11.13
C GLU A 119 -0.87 -2.23 -11.36
N ALA A 120 -0.64 -3.02 -10.33
CA ALA A 120 -0.57 -4.48 -10.38
C ALA A 120 -1.86 -5.14 -10.88
N GLU A 121 -3.01 -4.52 -10.69
CA GLU A 121 -4.31 -5.05 -11.11
C GLU A 121 -4.38 -5.33 -12.62
N ILE A 122 -3.56 -4.64 -13.44
CA ILE A 122 -3.50 -4.88 -14.90
C ILE A 122 -2.30 -5.77 -15.26
N THR A 123 -1.12 -5.45 -14.74
CA THR A 123 0.14 -6.05 -15.21
C THR A 123 0.44 -7.39 -14.55
N PHE A 124 0.05 -7.57 -13.30
CA PHE A 124 0.36 -8.77 -12.53
C PHE A 124 -0.40 -10.04 -12.99
N PRO A 125 -1.71 -10.01 -13.33
CA PRO A 125 -2.40 -11.17 -13.88
C PRO A 125 -1.76 -11.69 -15.18
N GLN A 126 -1.29 -10.79 -16.05
CA GLN A 126 -0.58 -11.18 -17.26
C GLN A 126 0.76 -11.85 -16.94
N PHE A 127 1.53 -11.30 -16.00
CA PHE A 127 2.77 -11.91 -15.52
C PHE A 127 2.51 -13.31 -14.97
N LEU A 128 1.51 -13.50 -14.10
CA LEU A 128 1.19 -14.80 -13.51
C LEU A 128 0.79 -15.84 -14.57
N SER A 129 0.00 -15.44 -15.55
CA SER A 129 -0.36 -16.31 -16.68
C SER A 129 0.87 -16.75 -17.46
N ASP A 130 1.75 -15.83 -17.80
CA ASP A 130 2.96 -16.12 -18.56
C ASP A 130 3.96 -16.96 -17.74
N LEU A 131 4.07 -16.70 -16.43
CA LEU A 131 4.88 -17.49 -15.50
C LEU A 131 4.41 -18.95 -15.45
N GLY A 132 3.10 -19.19 -15.35
CA GLY A 132 2.52 -20.53 -15.34
C GLY A 132 2.77 -21.31 -16.64
N HIS A 133 3.00 -20.61 -17.76
CA HIS A 133 3.31 -21.21 -19.06
C HIS A 133 4.83 -21.19 -19.39
N ASN A 134 5.71 -20.87 -18.44
CA ASN A 134 7.16 -20.75 -18.62
C ASN A 134 7.59 -19.78 -19.75
N ARG A 135 6.82 -18.71 -19.96
CA ARG A 135 7.09 -17.68 -20.98
C ARG A 135 7.11 -16.27 -20.40
N ALA A 136 7.37 -16.17 -19.09
CA ALA A 136 7.42 -14.88 -18.42
C ALA A 136 8.45 -13.94 -19.04
N LYS A 137 8.02 -12.70 -19.33
CA LYS A 137 8.83 -11.65 -19.94
C LYS A 137 9.65 -10.93 -18.88
N LYS A 138 10.62 -10.16 -19.32
CA LYS A 138 11.45 -9.30 -18.48
C LYS A 138 10.63 -8.16 -17.86
N ILE A 139 9.77 -7.51 -18.66
CA ILE A 139 9.01 -6.31 -18.25
C ILE A 139 7.54 -6.49 -18.63
N TYR A 140 6.68 -6.15 -17.68
CA TYR A 140 5.23 -5.96 -17.83
C TYR A 140 4.90 -4.53 -17.42
N CYS A 141 4.36 -3.74 -18.33
CA CYS A 141 3.99 -2.35 -18.09
C CYS A 141 2.72 -1.98 -18.85
N THR A 142 2.08 -0.89 -18.46
CA THR A 142 0.88 -0.35 -19.10
C THR A 142 0.75 1.14 -18.82
N GLU A 143 0.19 1.88 -19.77
CA GLU A 143 -0.22 3.27 -19.56
C GLU A 143 -1.66 3.39 -19.04
N LYS A 144 -2.37 2.26 -18.96
CA LYS A 144 -3.76 2.25 -18.50
C LYS A 144 -3.83 2.16 -16.98
N HIS A 145 -4.82 2.85 -16.43
CA HIS A 145 -5.16 2.78 -15.01
C HIS A 145 -6.38 1.86 -14.81
N PRO A 146 -6.34 0.90 -13.87
CA PRO A 146 -7.46 0.00 -13.60
C PRO A 146 -8.63 0.72 -12.93
N ALA A 147 -9.83 0.19 -13.10
CA ALA A 147 -10.91 0.46 -12.16
C ALA A 147 -10.58 -0.24 -10.84
N LEU A 148 -10.75 0.46 -9.69
CA LEU A 148 -10.33 -0.07 -8.39
C LEU A 148 -11.28 -1.13 -7.81
N ASP A 149 -12.41 -1.40 -8.46
CA ASP A 149 -13.29 -2.54 -8.16
C ASP A 149 -12.60 -3.89 -8.40
N SER A 150 -11.56 -3.94 -9.22
CA SER A 150 -10.72 -5.12 -9.44
C SER A 150 -9.64 -5.33 -8.39
N SER A 151 -9.38 -4.36 -7.51
CA SER A 151 -8.37 -4.48 -6.45
C SER A 151 -8.86 -5.42 -5.35
N PRO A 152 -8.11 -6.49 -5.00
CA PRO A 152 -8.55 -7.43 -3.97
C PRO A 152 -8.43 -6.83 -2.56
N VAL A 153 -9.09 -7.48 -1.60
CA VAL A 153 -8.85 -7.22 -0.18
C VAL A 153 -7.43 -7.64 0.17
N PRO A 154 -6.62 -6.78 0.80
CA PRO A 154 -5.25 -7.13 1.18
C PRO A 154 -5.18 -8.30 2.16
N ASP A 155 -4.13 -9.13 2.03
CA ASP A 155 -3.94 -10.30 2.90
C ASP A 155 -3.26 -9.90 4.23
N TYR A 156 -4.08 -9.41 5.18
CA TYR A 156 -3.59 -9.00 6.50
C TYR A 156 -3.11 -10.18 7.36
N SER A 157 -3.33 -11.43 6.97
CA SER A 157 -2.84 -12.60 7.70
C SER A 157 -1.32 -12.75 7.63
N LEU A 158 -0.67 -12.10 6.65
CA LEU A 158 0.77 -12.12 6.45
C LEU A 158 1.54 -11.20 7.40
N ILE A 159 0.86 -10.35 8.16
CA ILE A 159 1.49 -9.38 9.05
C ILE A 159 1.23 -9.68 10.53
N ASP A 160 2.21 -9.40 11.37
CA ASP A 160 2.01 -9.30 12.82
C ASP A 160 1.61 -7.85 13.14
N HIS A 161 0.32 -7.59 13.22
CA HIS A 161 -0.22 -6.24 13.46
C HIS A 161 0.27 -5.62 14.78
N SER A 162 0.77 -6.41 15.74
CA SER A 162 1.34 -5.90 16.98
C SER A 162 2.60 -5.06 16.77
N LYS A 163 3.29 -5.21 15.62
CA LYS A 163 4.52 -4.51 15.29
C LYS A 163 4.29 -3.12 14.68
N TYR A 164 3.07 -2.83 14.22
CA TYR A 164 2.74 -1.59 13.53
C TYR A 164 1.94 -0.65 14.42
N ALA A 165 2.16 0.67 14.27
CA ALA A 165 1.43 1.68 15.02
C ALA A 165 -0.02 1.80 14.54
N GLN A 166 -0.24 1.59 13.25
CA GLN A 166 -1.55 1.63 12.59
C GLN A 166 -1.59 0.61 11.45
N LEU A 167 -2.78 0.24 11.01
CA LEU A 167 -2.97 -0.51 9.77
C LEU A 167 -3.39 0.44 8.65
N SER A 168 -3.30 -0.02 7.41
CA SER A 168 -3.56 0.81 6.23
C SER A 168 -4.59 0.18 5.33
N ILE A 169 -5.48 1.03 4.78
CA ILE A 169 -6.37 0.72 3.65
C ILE A 169 -6.27 1.84 2.62
N GLN A 170 -6.74 1.61 1.41
CA GLN A 170 -6.76 2.62 0.36
C GLN A 170 -8.15 2.67 -0.27
N TYR A 171 -8.77 3.85 -0.27
CA TYR A 171 -10.06 4.07 -0.91
C TYR A 171 -9.92 4.53 -2.37
N SER A 172 -8.99 5.47 -2.62
CA SER A 172 -8.85 6.07 -3.94
C SER A 172 -7.40 6.13 -4.43
N ARG A 173 -7.24 6.27 -5.73
CA ARG A 173 -5.97 6.55 -6.41
C ARG A 173 -6.17 7.66 -7.44
N GLY A 174 -5.11 8.47 -7.61
CA GLY A 174 -5.09 9.62 -8.49
C GLY A 174 -5.50 10.90 -7.79
N CYS A 175 -4.97 12.02 -8.25
CA CYS A 175 -5.21 13.33 -7.66
C CYS A 175 -5.53 14.36 -8.74
N PRO A 176 -6.59 15.18 -8.59
CA PRO A 176 -6.98 16.15 -9.62
C PRO A 176 -6.05 17.37 -9.67
N PHE A 177 -5.26 17.60 -8.62
CA PHE A 177 -4.33 18.73 -8.53
C PHE A 177 -3.08 18.50 -9.37
N ASN A 178 -2.34 19.58 -9.65
CA ASN A 178 -1.12 19.57 -10.47
C ASN A 178 0.03 20.23 -9.73
N CYS A 179 0.34 19.76 -8.54
CA CYS A 179 1.48 20.25 -7.76
C CYS A 179 2.79 19.87 -8.47
N GLU A 180 3.67 20.86 -8.71
CA GLU A 180 4.90 20.67 -9.51
C GLU A 180 5.85 19.62 -8.95
N PHE A 181 5.88 19.48 -7.62
CA PHE A 181 6.76 18.56 -6.90
C PHE A 181 6.19 17.15 -6.72
N CYS A 182 4.91 16.92 -7.11
CA CYS A 182 4.20 15.69 -6.77
C CYS A 182 4.18 14.71 -7.94
N GLU A 183 4.71 13.51 -7.74
CA GLU A 183 4.76 12.44 -8.74
C GLU A 183 3.46 11.63 -8.85
N ILE A 184 2.49 11.85 -7.97
CA ILE A 184 1.25 11.04 -7.89
C ILE A 184 0.46 11.08 -9.20
N THR A 185 0.39 12.24 -9.84
CA THR A 185 -0.33 12.37 -11.12
C THR A 185 0.34 11.63 -12.27
N ALA A 186 1.67 11.48 -12.22
CA ALA A 186 2.43 10.68 -13.18
C ALA A 186 2.26 9.18 -12.92
N LEU A 187 2.25 8.76 -11.66
CA LEU A 187 2.13 7.35 -11.28
C LEU A 187 0.69 6.82 -11.36
N LEU A 188 -0.29 7.59 -10.87
CA LEU A 188 -1.66 7.13 -10.64
C LEU A 188 -2.72 7.90 -11.45
N GLY A 189 -2.27 8.89 -12.25
CA GLY A 189 -3.14 9.71 -13.08
C GLY A 189 -3.89 10.81 -12.34
N ARG A 190 -4.55 11.68 -13.11
CA ARG A 190 -5.29 12.85 -12.60
C ARG A 190 -6.75 12.58 -12.28
N LYS A 191 -7.30 11.47 -12.79
CA LYS A 191 -8.68 11.08 -12.53
C LYS A 191 -8.75 10.28 -11.24
N VAL A 192 -9.46 10.81 -10.25
CA VAL A 192 -9.72 10.08 -8.99
C VAL A 192 -10.57 8.85 -9.29
N ARG A 193 -10.03 7.68 -9.00
CA ARG A 193 -10.69 6.36 -9.09
C ARG A 193 -10.88 5.84 -7.69
N THR A 194 -12.02 5.28 -7.38
CA THR A 194 -12.37 4.84 -6.02
C THR A 194 -12.76 3.37 -6.00
N LYS A 195 -12.43 2.68 -4.93
CA LYS A 195 -13.08 1.43 -4.58
C LYS A 195 -14.56 1.67 -4.30
N SER A 196 -15.35 0.63 -4.37
CA SER A 196 -16.73 0.65 -3.91
C SER A 196 -16.79 0.70 -2.38
N THR A 197 -17.88 1.21 -1.85
CA THR A 197 -18.15 1.20 -0.40
C THR A 197 -18.08 -0.21 0.18
N GLY A 198 -18.64 -1.20 -0.54
CA GLY A 198 -18.59 -2.60 -0.11
C GLY A 198 -17.18 -3.16 0.02
N GLN A 199 -16.24 -2.80 -0.90
CA GLN A 199 -14.84 -3.21 -0.77
C GLN A 199 -14.19 -2.64 0.49
N ILE A 200 -14.40 -1.34 0.77
CA ILE A 200 -13.86 -0.71 1.98
C ILE A 200 -14.40 -1.37 3.25
N LEU A 201 -15.70 -1.64 3.30
CA LEU A 201 -16.28 -2.34 4.44
C LEU A 201 -15.74 -3.77 4.59
N MET A 202 -15.48 -4.49 3.49
CA MET A 202 -14.82 -5.79 3.54
C MET A 202 -13.38 -5.71 4.05
N GLU A 203 -12.61 -4.69 3.67
CA GLU A 203 -11.26 -4.48 4.19
C GLU A 203 -11.29 -4.17 5.69
N LEU A 204 -12.18 -3.29 6.15
CA LEU A 204 -12.37 -2.98 7.57
C LEU A 204 -12.80 -4.22 8.38
N GLU A 205 -13.74 -5.00 7.85
CA GLU A 205 -14.18 -6.26 8.47
C GLU A 205 -13.05 -7.29 8.55
N ASN A 206 -12.21 -7.38 7.50
CA ASN A 206 -11.05 -8.26 7.49
C ASN A 206 -10.05 -7.88 8.59
N ILE A 207 -9.73 -6.57 8.71
CA ILE A 207 -8.89 -6.04 9.80
C ILE A 207 -9.54 -6.33 11.16
N TYR A 208 -10.85 -6.09 11.30
CA TYR A 208 -11.57 -6.34 12.55
C TYR A 208 -11.46 -7.80 13.01
N ARG A 209 -11.57 -8.75 12.07
CA ARG A 209 -11.46 -10.20 12.34
C ARG A 209 -10.08 -10.66 12.77
N THR A 210 -9.01 -9.90 12.45
CA THR A 210 -7.67 -10.19 13.00
C THR A 210 -7.55 -9.92 14.51
N GLY A 211 -8.56 -9.32 15.12
CA GLY A 211 -8.53 -8.85 16.51
C GLY A 211 -7.90 -7.47 16.67
N TYR A 212 -7.46 -6.83 15.60
CA TYR A 212 -6.92 -5.46 15.66
C TYR A 212 -7.99 -4.46 16.09
N ARG A 213 -7.60 -3.56 16.96
CA ARG A 213 -8.38 -2.39 17.40
C ARG A 213 -7.42 -1.21 17.51
N GLY A 214 -7.77 -0.09 16.91
CA GLY A 214 -6.93 1.10 16.91
C GLY A 214 -6.99 1.89 15.60
N ASN A 215 -5.93 2.61 15.28
CA ASN A 215 -5.92 3.51 14.14
C ASN A 215 -5.78 2.76 12.80
N VAL A 216 -6.62 3.12 11.83
CA VAL A 216 -6.54 2.69 10.43
C VAL A 216 -6.31 3.91 9.55
N PHE A 217 -5.22 3.89 8.81
CA PHE A 217 -4.82 4.98 7.92
C PHE A 217 -5.34 4.72 6.51
N PHE A 218 -6.18 5.63 6.02
CA PHE A 218 -6.53 5.71 4.60
C PHE A 218 -5.37 6.36 3.86
N VAL A 219 -4.57 5.54 3.15
CA VAL A 219 -3.33 5.96 2.47
C VAL A 219 -3.60 6.61 1.10
N ASP A 220 -4.69 7.33 1.01
CA ASP A 220 -5.08 8.08 -0.18
C ASP A 220 -4.23 9.34 -0.31
N ASP A 221 -3.70 9.63 -1.48
CA ASP A 221 -2.94 10.86 -1.74
C ASP A 221 -3.79 12.14 -1.55
N ASN A 222 -5.09 12.01 -1.72
CA ASN A 222 -6.09 13.02 -1.39
C ASN A 222 -7.45 12.35 -1.18
N PHE A 223 -7.76 11.99 0.05
CA PHE A 223 -8.98 11.27 0.41
C PHE A 223 -10.25 11.98 -0.08
N ILE A 224 -10.25 13.30 -0.05
CA ILE A 224 -11.41 14.12 -0.43
C ILE A 224 -11.50 14.42 -1.93
N GLY A 225 -10.72 13.72 -2.76
CA GLY A 225 -10.70 13.93 -4.21
C GLY A 225 -12.06 13.74 -4.90
N ASN A 226 -13.00 13.02 -4.27
CA ASN A 226 -14.39 12.90 -4.71
C ASN A 226 -15.36 13.13 -3.54
N LYS A 227 -15.49 14.40 -3.10
CA LYS A 227 -16.34 14.81 -1.97
C LYS A 227 -17.79 14.31 -2.09
N LYS A 228 -18.36 14.34 -3.31
CA LYS A 228 -19.75 13.90 -3.54
C LYS A 228 -19.92 12.43 -3.17
N LYS A 229 -19.07 11.55 -3.67
CA LYS A 229 -19.16 10.11 -3.41
C LYS A 229 -18.86 9.78 -1.94
N LEU A 230 -17.92 10.51 -1.32
CA LEU A 230 -17.65 10.38 0.11
C LEU A 230 -18.91 10.65 0.94
N LYS A 231 -19.58 11.80 0.72
CA LYS A 231 -20.75 12.21 1.50
C LYS A 231 -21.97 11.32 1.24
N SER A 232 -22.19 10.89 -0.01
CA SER A 232 -23.39 10.13 -0.36
C SER A 232 -23.29 8.62 -0.12
N GLU A 233 -22.08 8.04 -0.09
CA GLU A 233 -21.92 6.60 -0.07
C GLU A 233 -20.98 6.12 1.06
N LEU A 234 -19.72 6.55 1.04
CA LEU A 234 -18.68 5.93 1.87
C LEU A 234 -18.83 6.30 3.34
N LEU A 235 -18.89 7.60 3.67
CA LEU A 235 -18.93 8.05 5.06
C LEU A 235 -20.19 7.57 5.81
N PRO A 236 -21.41 7.63 5.21
CA PRO A 236 -22.59 7.05 5.86
C PRO A 236 -22.43 5.56 6.19
N ALA A 237 -21.82 4.80 5.28
CA ALA A 237 -21.61 3.37 5.48
C ALA A 237 -20.55 3.08 6.56
N ILE A 238 -19.43 3.84 6.58
CA ILE A 238 -18.43 3.72 7.64
C ILE A 238 -19.03 4.11 9.00
N ILE A 239 -19.78 5.20 9.10
CA ILE A 239 -20.48 5.61 10.33
C ILE A 239 -21.34 4.46 10.85
N SER A 240 -22.18 3.90 9.98
CA SER A 240 -23.06 2.78 10.35
C SER A 240 -22.28 1.56 10.82
N TRP A 241 -21.27 1.14 10.05
CA TRP A 241 -20.46 -0.03 10.37
C TRP A 241 -19.66 0.16 11.66
N ASN A 242 -18.89 1.26 11.77
CA ASN A 242 -18.02 1.53 12.91
C ASN A 242 -18.83 1.67 14.22
N THR A 243 -19.99 2.34 14.14
CA THR A 243 -20.92 2.45 15.29
C THR A 243 -21.48 1.08 15.68
N SER A 244 -21.90 0.25 14.71
CA SER A 244 -22.47 -1.08 15.00
C SER A 244 -21.46 -2.04 15.64
N GLN A 245 -20.18 -1.85 15.38
CA GLN A 245 -19.09 -2.61 15.99
C GLN A 245 -18.56 -1.99 17.30
N GLY A 246 -19.17 -0.93 17.82
CA GLY A 246 -18.74 -0.24 19.04
C GLY A 246 -17.52 0.66 18.84
N MET A 247 -17.35 1.25 17.66
CA MET A 247 -16.25 2.16 17.30
C MET A 247 -14.85 1.53 17.50
N PRO A 248 -14.56 0.37 16.88
CA PRO A 248 -13.29 -0.32 17.08
C PRO A 248 -12.10 0.40 16.47
N PHE A 249 -12.33 1.29 15.51
CA PHE A 249 -11.31 1.99 14.75
C PHE A 249 -11.42 3.50 14.85
N ASP A 250 -10.27 4.14 15.04
CA ASP A 250 -10.03 5.52 14.68
C ASP A 250 -9.44 5.58 13.29
N PHE A 251 -9.75 6.65 12.53
CA PHE A 251 -9.23 6.82 11.18
C PHE A 251 -8.31 8.03 11.08
N THR A 252 -7.30 7.88 10.21
CA THR A 252 -6.39 8.96 9.80
C THR A 252 -6.35 8.98 8.28
N THR A 253 -6.14 10.15 7.67
CA THR A 253 -5.97 10.28 6.22
C THR A 253 -5.20 11.54 5.85
N GLU A 254 -4.94 11.71 4.54
CA GLU A 254 -4.39 12.91 3.94
C GLU A 254 -5.45 13.59 3.07
N ALA A 255 -5.48 14.91 3.11
CA ALA A 255 -6.42 15.70 2.33
C ALA A 255 -5.82 17.05 1.93
N SER A 256 -6.28 17.59 0.82
CA SER A 256 -5.99 18.95 0.40
C SER A 256 -6.68 19.98 1.31
N ILE A 257 -6.10 21.19 1.39
CA ILE A 257 -6.54 22.27 2.29
C ILE A 257 -8.01 22.67 2.09
N ASN A 258 -8.56 22.49 0.90
CA ASN A 258 -9.98 22.79 0.61
C ASN A 258 -10.99 21.87 1.34
N LEU A 259 -10.53 21.00 2.23
CA LEU A 259 -11.38 20.34 3.22
C LEU A 259 -12.05 21.39 4.14
N SER A 260 -11.33 22.47 4.47
CA SER A 260 -11.84 23.57 5.31
C SER A 260 -13.09 24.26 4.75
N ASP A 261 -13.32 24.18 3.44
CA ASP A 261 -14.45 24.79 2.76
C ASP A 261 -15.75 23.95 2.85
N ASP A 262 -15.69 22.77 3.47
CA ASP A 262 -16.83 21.83 3.54
C ASP A 262 -17.07 21.34 4.99
N PRO A 263 -17.70 22.20 5.84
CA PRO A 263 -17.99 21.83 7.23
C PRO A 263 -18.85 20.57 7.38
N GLU A 264 -19.76 20.31 6.43
CA GLU A 264 -20.58 19.09 6.43
C GLU A 264 -19.71 17.83 6.27
N LEU A 265 -18.75 17.87 5.33
CA LEU A 265 -17.82 16.78 5.14
C LEU A 265 -16.96 16.54 6.37
N MET A 266 -16.48 17.62 7.03
CA MET A 266 -15.70 17.51 8.27
C MET A 266 -16.52 16.87 9.40
N ASP A 267 -17.79 17.26 9.57
CA ASP A 267 -18.69 16.63 10.56
C ASP A 267 -18.89 15.14 10.26
N MET A 268 -19.17 14.80 9.01
CA MET A 268 -19.32 13.39 8.60
C MET A 268 -18.07 12.57 8.83
N MET A 269 -16.89 13.11 8.52
CA MET A 269 -15.59 12.45 8.78
C MET A 269 -15.41 12.23 10.29
N THR A 270 -15.68 13.23 11.12
CA THR A 270 -15.60 13.12 12.59
C THR A 270 -16.53 12.02 13.11
N ARG A 271 -17.76 11.98 12.66
CA ARG A 271 -18.75 10.96 13.03
C ARG A 271 -18.36 9.56 12.56
N ALA A 272 -17.68 9.45 11.42
CA ALA A 272 -17.14 8.19 10.94
C ALA A 272 -15.99 7.66 11.80
N GLY A 273 -15.32 8.52 12.59
CA GLY A 273 -14.19 8.17 13.44
C GLY A 273 -12.84 8.72 12.95
N PHE A 274 -12.83 9.66 12.00
CA PHE A 274 -11.59 10.34 11.61
C PHE A 274 -11.15 11.29 12.72
N VAL A 275 -10.04 10.99 13.35
CA VAL A 275 -9.45 11.76 14.46
C VAL A 275 -8.28 12.64 14.04
N LYS A 276 -7.72 12.40 12.86
CA LYS A 276 -6.57 13.12 12.33
C LYS A 276 -6.62 13.19 10.81
N VAL A 277 -6.33 14.38 10.28
CA VAL A 277 -6.12 14.60 8.85
C VAL A 277 -4.78 15.32 8.68
N PHE A 278 -3.91 14.77 7.85
CA PHE A 278 -2.70 15.45 7.40
C PHE A 278 -3.05 16.34 6.21
N VAL A 279 -2.67 17.62 6.29
CA VAL A 279 -2.94 18.60 5.24
C VAL A 279 -1.63 19.28 4.83
N GLY A 280 -1.25 19.15 3.55
CA GLY A 280 -0.16 19.92 2.96
C GLY A 280 -0.61 21.38 2.74
N ILE A 281 0.07 22.34 3.35
CA ILE A 281 -0.19 23.78 3.16
C ILE A 281 0.69 24.33 2.03
N GLU A 282 1.90 23.77 1.88
CA GLU A 282 2.90 23.96 0.81
C GLU A 282 3.46 25.38 0.71
N SER A 283 2.65 26.44 0.80
CA SER A 283 3.07 27.83 0.79
C SER A 283 2.20 28.67 1.75
N PRO A 284 2.79 29.65 2.45
CA PRO A 284 2.03 30.65 3.22
C PRO A 284 1.48 31.78 2.35
N ASP A 285 1.84 31.83 1.07
CA ASP A 285 1.39 32.87 0.14
C ASP A 285 -0.04 32.58 -0.34
N GLU A 286 -0.85 33.66 -0.45
CA GLU A 286 -2.24 33.61 -0.93
C GLU A 286 -2.32 33.35 -2.45
#